data_b9bdee0fef6038e000071f57fc8e3b84
#
_entry.id   b9bdee0fef6038e000071f57fc8e3b84
#
_cell.length_a   1.000
_cell.length_b   1.000
_cell.length_c   1.000
_cell.angle_alpha   90.00
_cell.angle_beta   90.00
_cell.angle_gamma   90.00
#
_symmetry.space_group_name_H-M   'P 1'
#
loop_
_entity.id
_entity.type
_entity.pdbx_description
1 polymer ?
#
loop_
_entity_poly.entity_id
_entity_poly.type
_entity_poly.pdbx_seq_one_letter_code
_entity_poly.pdbx_strand_id
1 'polypeptide(L)'
;MTSPQRIGIMGGTFDPIHNGHLVAASEVAYRFQLDQVVFVPTGQPWQKAGRDVTAAEHRYLMTMVATASNPRFTVSRVDIDREGPTYTIDTLRDLRELFPDAELYFITGADSLASIMSWHDWEVMLEMANFVGVTRPGYELSKDMLPLESQNGIELIEIPAMAISSTDCRERAGEGKPVWYLVPDGVVQYIAKNNLYGPNPDKPL
;
A
#
# COMPACT_ATOMS: atom_id res chain seq x y z
N MET A 1 -7.89 20.95 -24.76
CA MET A 1 -8.42 20.11 -23.66
C MET A 1 -7.20 19.65 -22.87
N THR A 2 -7.11 19.93 -21.59
CA THR A 2 -6.05 19.41 -20.72
C THR A 2 -6.26 17.91 -20.57
N SER A 3 -5.20 17.12 -20.65
CA SER A 3 -5.27 15.68 -20.39
C SER A 3 -5.84 15.43 -18.98
N PRO A 4 -6.60 14.36 -18.76
CA PRO A 4 -7.08 14.01 -17.43
C PRO A 4 -5.90 13.82 -16.46
N GLN A 5 -6.10 14.20 -15.21
CA GLN A 5 -5.11 13.97 -14.16
C GLN A 5 -4.93 12.47 -13.94
N ARG A 6 -3.68 12.02 -13.71
CA ARG A 6 -3.34 10.61 -13.44
C ARG A 6 -2.97 10.42 -11.99
N ILE A 7 -3.80 9.69 -11.26
CA ILE A 7 -3.65 9.50 -9.82
C ILE A 7 -3.31 8.04 -9.51
N GLY A 8 -2.15 7.83 -8.89
CA GLY A 8 -1.81 6.55 -8.28
C GLY A 8 -2.48 6.40 -6.92
N ILE A 9 -2.94 5.20 -6.62
CA ILE A 9 -3.53 4.84 -5.33
C ILE A 9 -2.72 3.66 -4.79
N MET A 10 -2.02 3.87 -3.70
CA MET A 10 -1.31 2.79 -3.01
C MET A 10 -2.04 2.45 -1.72
N GLY A 11 -2.93 1.45 -1.80
CA GLY A 11 -3.60 0.89 -0.65
C GLY A 11 -2.71 -0.09 0.11
N GLY A 12 -2.78 -0.08 1.44
CA GLY A 12 -2.00 -1.00 2.23
C GLY A 12 -2.24 -0.90 3.73
N THR A 13 -1.91 -1.95 4.46
CA THR A 13 -1.97 -1.90 5.92
C THR A 13 -0.92 -0.95 6.48
N PHE A 14 0.27 -0.90 5.87
CA PHE A 14 1.41 -0.07 6.28
C PHE A 14 1.75 -0.21 7.76
N ASP A 15 2.05 -1.43 8.17
CA ASP A 15 2.30 -1.79 9.57
C ASP A 15 3.71 -2.40 9.80
N PRO A 16 4.79 -1.58 9.73
CA PRO A 16 4.84 -0.20 9.25
C PRO A 16 4.94 -0.08 7.71
N ILE A 17 4.79 1.14 7.21
CA ILE A 17 5.26 1.51 5.88
C ILE A 17 6.79 1.35 5.84
N HIS A 18 7.32 0.95 4.68
CA HIS A 18 8.77 0.74 4.50
C HIS A 18 9.26 1.23 3.14
N ASN A 19 10.58 1.30 2.97
CA ASN A 19 11.19 1.84 1.75
C ASN A 19 10.78 1.08 0.47
N GLY A 20 10.46 -0.21 0.57
CA GLY A 20 9.92 -0.98 -0.56
C GLY A 20 8.59 -0.42 -1.10
N HIS A 21 7.70 0.08 -0.24
CA HIS A 21 6.46 0.74 -0.67
C HIS A 21 6.77 2.07 -1.41
N LEU A 22 7.70 2.86 -0.88
CA LEU A 22 8.05 4.15 -1.47
C LEU A 22 8.72 4.00 -2.84
N VAL A 23 9.61 3.01 -2.98
CA VAL A 23 10.24 2.67 -4.26
C VAL A 23 9.16 2.25 -5.26
N ALA A 24 8.26 1.34 -4.88
CA ALA A 24 7.17 0.91 -5.76
C ALA A 24 6.30 2.08 -6.24
N ALA A 25 5.88 2.96 -5.31
CA ALA A 25 5.10 4.15 -5.66
C ALA A 25 5.86 5.09 -6.60
N SER A 26 7.16 5.30 -6.37
CA SER A 26 8.00 6.17 -7.19
C SER A 26 8.20 5.64 -8.61
N GLU A 27 8.49 4.34 -8.75
CA GLU A 27 8.68 3.68 -10.05
C GLU A 27 7.40 3.69 -10.89
N VAL A 28 6.25 3.36 -10.27
CA VAL A 28 4.95 3.41 -10.94
C VAL A 28 4.61 4.85 -11.33
N ALA A 29 4.84 5.83 -10.44
CA ALA A 29 4.59 7.24 -10.73
C ALA A 29 5.40 7.73 -11.93
N TYR A 30 6.65 7.32 -12.05
CA TYR A 30 7.50 7.65 -13.19
C TYR A 30 7.02 6.96 -14.47
N ARG A 31 6.79 5.65 -14.42
CA ARG A 31 6.48 4.82 -15.60
C ARG A 31 5.14 5.18 -16.22
N PHE A 32 4.14 5.48 -15.40
CA PHE A 32 2.78 5.84 -15.86
C PHE A 32 2.55 7.35 -15.89
N GLN A 33 3.59 8.15 -15.65
CA GLN A 33 3.51 9.62 -15.64
C GLN A 33 2.38 10.13 -14.73
N LEU A 34 2.32 9.58 -13.50
CA LEU A 34 1.32 9.97 -12.53
C LEU A 34 1.62 11.38 -11.99
N ASP A 35 0.60 12.20 -11.89
CA ASP A 35 0.70 13.53 -11.30
C ASP A 35 0.90 13.46 -9.79
N GLN A 36 0.28 12.45 -9.16
CA GLN A 36 0.28 12.27 -7.72
C GLN A 36 0.11 10.79 -7.38
N VAL A 37 0.63 10.36 -6.21
CA VAL A 37 0.31 9.08 -5.59
C VAL A 37 -0.32 9.32 -4.22
N VAL A 38 -1.52 8.81 -4.03
CA VAL A 38 -2.27 8.83 -2.78
C VAL A 38 -2.04 7.51 -2.05
N PHE A 39 -1.37 7.56 -0.90
CA PHE A 39 -1.26 6.42 0.01
C PHE A 39 -2.53 6.33 0.85
N VAL A 40 -3.10 5.14 0.95
CA VAL A 40 -4.34 4.89 1.69
C VAL A 40 -4.10 3.79 2.72
N PRO A 41 -3.74 4.15 3.96
CA PRO A 41 -3.65 3.18 5.04
C PRO A 41 -5.04 2.60 5.33
N THR A 42 -5.17 1.26 5.29
CA THR A 42 -6.45 0.59 5.57
C THR A 42 -6.91 0.87 7.00
N GLY A 43 -8.19 1.10 7.20
CA GLY A 43 -8.80 1.22 8.53
C GLY A 43 -8.79 -0.15 9.24
N GLN A 44 -9.72 -1.01 8.86
CA GLN A 44 -9.87 -2.38 9.38
C GLN A 44 -9.60 -3.40 8.26
N PRO A 45 -8.35 -3.90 8.11
CA PRO A 45 -8.00 -4.81 7.03
C PRO A 45 -8.67 -6.17 7.21
N TRP A 46 -9.71 -6.47 6.43
CA TRP A 46 -10.48 -7.71 6.51
C TRP A 46 -9.63 -8.97 6.34
N GLN A 47 -8.60 -8.92 5.47
CA GLN A 47 -7.65 -10.02 5.23
C GLN A 47 -6.76 -10.34 6.43
N LYS A 48 -6.74 -9.46 7.44
CA LYS A 48 -5.96 -9.60 8.67
C LYS A 48 -6.85 -9.69 9.91
N ALA A 49 -8.13 -9.97 9.73
CA ALA A 49 -9.05 -10.19 10.84
C ALA A 49 -8.51 -11.27 11.79
N GLY A 50 -8.45 -10.97 13.09
CA GLY A 50 -7.89 -11.87 14.11
C GLY A 50 -6.36 -11.83 14.24
N ARG A 51 -5.66 -10.93 13.57
CA ARG A 51 -4.23 -10.65 13.80
C ARG A 51 -4.07 -9.31 14.53
N ASP A 52 -3.03 -9.23 15.37
CA ASP A 52 -2.63 -7.97 15.96
C ASP A 52 -2.12 -7.02 14.86
N VAL A 53 -2.87 -5.97 14.58
CA VAL A 53 -2.50 -4.89 13.68
C VAL A 53 -2.41 -3.61 14.49
N THR A 54 -1.32 -2.87 14.31
CA THR A 54 -1.13 -1.58 14.98
C THR A 54 -2.30 -0.64 14.68
N ALA A 55 -2.74 0.12 15.68
CA ALA A 55 -3.86 1.05 15.53
C ALA A 55 -3.73 1.93 14.28
N ALA A 56 -4.84 2.16 13.59
CA ALA A 56 -4.88 2.86 12.30
C ALA A 56 -4.21 4.24 12.35
N GLU A 57 -4.38 4.98 13.45
CA GLU A 57 -3.74 6.29 13.65
C GLU A 57 -2.21 6.22 13.63
N HIS A 58 -1.61 5.24 14.28
CA HIS A 58 -0.15 5.07 14.23
C HIS A 58 0.31 4.75 12.81
N ARG A 59 -0.40 3.89 12.08
CA ARG A 59 -0.06 3.50 10.71
C ARG A 59 -0.21 4.69 9.75
N TYR A 60 -1.25 5.50 9.94
CA TYR A 60 -1.45 6.75 9.21
C TYR A 60 -0.31 7.73 9.45
N LEU A 61 0.03 8.00 10.72
CA LEU A 61 1.10 8.94 11.07
C LEU A 61 2.47 8.48 10.56
N MET A 62 2.78 7.18 10.63
CA MET A 62 4.00 6.63 10.03
C MET A 62 4.00 6.82 8.50
N THR A 63 2.85 6.66 7.85
CA THR A 63 2.73 6.87 6.39
C THR A 63 2.91 8.35 6.03
N MET A 64 2.32 9.27 6.81
CA MET A 64 2.52 10.71 6.63
C MET A 64 4.00 11.11 6.75
N VAL A 65 4.68 10.61 7.78
CA VAL A 65 6.12 10.89 7.99
C VAL A 65 6.95 10.31 6.85
N ALA A 66 6.64 9.09 6.39
CA ALA A 66 7.38 8.41 5.34
C ALA A 66 7.28 9.12 3.98
N THR A 67 6.14 9.72 3.68
CA THR A 67 5.85 10.32 2.38
C THR A 67 6.17 11.82 2.30
N ALA A 68 6.39 12.48 3.44
CA ALA A 68 6.51 13.93 3.56
C ALA A 68 7.60 14.58 2.69
N SER A 69 8.65 13.84 2.35
CA SER A 69 9.76 14.36 1.53
C SER A 69 9.48 14.37 0.03
N ASN A 70 8.47 13.65 -0.45
CA ASN A 70 8.15 13.59 -1.87
C ASN A 70 6.91 14.45 -2.17
N PRO A 71 7.06 15.55 -2.95
CA PRO A 71 5.96 16.48 -3.21
C PRO A 71 4.79 15.88 -4.02
N ARG A 72 5.00 14.72 -4.66
CA ARG A 72 3.95 14.00 -5.39
C ARG A 72 3.22 12.97 -4.53
N PHE A 73 3.65 12.73 -3.28
CA PHE A 73 3.03 11.76 -2.41
C PHE A 73 2.13 12.44 -1.39
N THR A 74 0.93 11.93 -1.26
CA THR A 74 -0.05 12.37 -0.25
C THR A 74 -0.63 11.17 0.47
N VAL A 75 -1.31 11.41 1.59
CA VAL A 75 -1.93 10.34 2.38
C VAL A 75 -3.40 10.69 2.60
N SER A 76 -4.27 9.74 2.30
CA SER A 76 -5.71 9.87 2.52
C SER A 76 -6.15 9.07 3.74
N ARG A 77 -7.19 9.57 4.42
CA ARG A 77 -7.81 8.93 5.58
C ARG A 77 -9.10 8.19 5.22
N VAL A 78 -9.53 8.16 3.96
CA VAL A 78 -10.84 7.64 3.55
C VAL A 78 -11.16 6.27 4.16
N ASP A 79 -10.19 5.36 4.23
CA ASP A 79 -10.38 4.03 4.80
C ASP A 79 -10.39 4.02 6.34
N ILE A 80 -9.67 4.96 6.97
CA ILE A 80 -9.60 5.07 8.44
C ILE A 80 -10.89 5.70 8.99
N ASP A 81 -11.41 6.69 8.29
CA ASP A 81 -12.59 7.44 8.70
C ASP A 81 -13.90 6.69 8.37
N ARG A 82 -13.82 5.66 7.51
CA ARG A 82 -14.95 4.78 7.21
C ARG A 82 -15.08 3.68 8.27
N GLU A 83 -16.28 3.51 8.80
CA GLU A 83 -16.59 2.43 9.73
C GLU A 83 -16.62 1.05 9.03
N GLY A 84 -16.19 0.03 9.75
CA GLY A 84 -16.26 -1.36 9.29
C GLY A 84 -15.04 -1.84 8.49
N PRO A 85 -15.14 -3.04 7.89
CA PRO A 85 -14.05 -3.63 7.12
C PRO A 85 -13.69 -2.79 5.90
N THR A 86 -12.40 -2.67 5.62
CA THR A 86 -11.89 -1.94 4.45
C THR A 86 -11.84 -2.85 3.25
N TYR A 87 -12.59 -2.53 2.19
CA TYR A 87 -12.52 -3.17 0.88
C TYR A 87 -11.97 -2.19 -0.16
N THR A 88 -11.18 -2.70 -1.10
CA THR A 88 -10.57 -1.90 -2.18
C THR A 88 -11.61 -1.17 -3.04
N ILE A 89 -12.76 -1.80 -3.28
CA ILE A 89 -13.85 -1.18 -4.05
C ILE A 89 -14.37 0.10 -3.39
N ASP A 90 -14.50 0.12 -2.06
CA ASP A 90 -14.97 1.29 -1.34
C ASP A 90 -13.92 2.40 -1.34
N THR A 91 -12.64 2.02 -1.20
CA THR A 91 -11.51 2.95 -1.37
C THR A 91 -11.56 3.63 -2.75
N LEU A 92 -11.79 2.86 -3.81
CA LEU A 92 -11.88 3.39 -5.17
C LEU A 92 -13.09 4.30 -5.36
N ARG A 93 -14.24 3.98 -4.76
CA ARG A 93 -15.45 4.82 -4.80
C ARG A 93 -15.19 6.17 -4.14
N ASP A 94 -14.64 6.18 -2.92
CA ASP A 94 -14.34 7.41 -2.19
C ASP A 94 -13.32 8.27 -2.92
N LEU A 95 -12.26 7.65 -3.49
CA LEU A 95 -11.26 8.40 -4.26
C LEU A 95 -11.80 8.88 -5.61
N ARG A 96 -12.75 8.18 -6.23
CA ARG A 96 -13.45 8.66 -7.42
C ARG A 96 -14.27 9.90 -7.14
N GLU A 97 -14.88 10.01 -5.95
CA GLU A 97 -15.58 11.25 -5.53
C GLU A 97 -14.62 12.43 -5.36
N LEU A 98 -13.42 12.17 -4.83
CA LEU A 98 -12.38 13.20 -4.66
C LEU A 98 -11.71 13.61 -5.99
N PHE A 99 -11.63 12.69 -6.95
CA PHE A 99 -10.96 12.86 -8.25
C PHE A 99 -11.90 12.42 -9.40
N PRO A 100 -13.01 13.12 -9.64
CA PRO A 100 -14.07 12.64 -10.54
C PRO A 100 -13.63 12.42 -11.99
N ASP A 101 -12.71 13.26 -12.49
CA ASP A 101 -12.24 13.26 -13.87
C ASP A 101 -10.86 12.61 -14.06
N ALA A 102 -10.26 12.05 -13.00
CA ALA A 102 -8.92 11.48 -13.06
C ALA A 102 -8.90 10.04 -13.61
N GLU A 103 -7.81 9.69 -14.27
CA GLU A 103 -7.44 8.30 -14.48
C GLU A 103 -6.84 7.74 -13.20
N LEU A 104 -7.45 6.70 -12.62
CA LEU A 104 -6.99 6.06 -11.40
C LEU A 104 -6.10 4.86 -11.70
N TYR A 105 -4.99 4.73 -10.97
CA TYR A 105 -4.04 3.62 -11.06
C TYR A 105 -3.87 2.99 -9.68
N PHE A 106 -4.40 1.78 -9.47
CA PHE A 106 -4.26 1.07 -8.20
C PHE A 106 -2.97 0.26 -8.17
N ILE A 107 -2.07 0.60 -7.24
CA ILE A 107 -0.72 0.04 -7.13
C ILE A 107 -0.70 -0.99 -6.01
N THR A 108 -0.30 -2.23 -6.33
CA THR A 108 -0.19 -3.30 -5.33
C THR A 108 0.88 -4.32 -5.71
N GLY A 109 1.25 -5.20 -4.79
CA GLY A 109 2.14 -6.31 -5.11
C GLY A 109 1.48 -7.30 -6.08
N ALA A 110 2.25 -7.83 -7.01
CA ALA A 110 1.76 -8.81 -7.97
C ALA A 110 1.17 -10.07 -7.30
N ASP A 111 1.73 -10.48 -6.14
CA ASP A 111 1.19 -11.58 -5.33
C ASP A 111 -0.27 -11.35 -4.91
N SER A 112 -0.61 -10.10 -4.59
CA SER A 112 -1.98 -9.73 -4.20
C SER A 112 -2.92 -9.81 -5.40
N LEU A 113 -2.46 -9.39 -6.59
CA LEU A 113 -3.26 -9.47 -7.81
C LEU A 113 -3.52 -10.91 -8.28
N ALA A 114 -2.63 -11.85 -7.96
CA ALA A 114 -2.88 -13.26 -8.26
C ALA A 114 -4.17 -13.81 -7.61
N SER A 115 -4.66 -13.14 -6.56
CA SER A 115 -5.92 -13.49 -5.90
C SER A 115 -7.03 -12.46 -6.12
N ILE A 116 -6.94 -11.61 -7.15
CA ILE A 116 -7.87 -10.49 -7.36
C ILE A 116 -9.34 -10.92 -7.43
N MET A 117 -9.63 -12.08 -8.01
CA MET A 117 -11.00 -12.62 -8.11
C MET A 117 -11.63 -12.94 -6.74
N SER A 118 -10.84 -13.03 -5.68
CA SER A 118 -11.34 -13.18 -4.31
C SER A 118 -11.68 -11.84 -3.64
N TRP A 119 -11.37 -10.72 -4.31
CA TRP A 119 -11.66 -9.40 -3.77
C TRP A 119 -13.12 -9.04 -4.01
N HIS A 120 -13.69 -8.29 -3.08
CA HIS A 120 -15.08 -7.88 -3.16
C HIS A 120 -15.31 -6.98 -4.39
N ASP A 121 -16.32 -7.31 -5.22
CA ASP A 121 -16.67 -6.58 -6.45
C ASP A 121 -15.49 -6.36 -7.41
N TRP A 122 -14.62 -7.37 -7.56
CA TRP A 122 -13.38 -7.25 -8.33
C TRP A 122 -13.59 -6.81 -9.79
N GLU A 123 -14.67 -7.25 -10.44
CA GLU A 123 -15.04 -6.87 -11.82
C GLU A 123 -15.27 -5.36 -11.91
N VAL A 124 -16.03 -4.81 -10.97
CA VAL A 124 -16.32 -3.37 -10.90
C VAL A 124 -15.05 -2.56 -10.66
N MET A 125 -14.12 -3.09 -9.84
CA MET A 125 -12.84 -2.41 -9.59
C MET A 125 -12.02 -2.24 -10.86
N LEU A 126 -12.00 -3.24 -11.76
CA LEU A 126 -11.26 -3.17 -13.03
C LEU A 126 -11.87 -2.16 -14.01
N GLU A 127 -13.16 -1.84 -13.88
CA GLU A 127 -13.80 -0.75 -14.63
C GLU A 127 -13.48 0.64 -14.05
N MET A 128 -13.16 0.71 -12.76
CA MET A 128 -12.94 1.98 -12.06
C MET A 128 -11.48 2.46 -12.11
N ALA A 129 -10.52 1.55 -12.20
CA ALA A 129 -9.08 1.87 -12.14
C ALA A 129 -8.24 0.90 -12.97
N ASN A 130 -7.09 1.39 -13.45
CA ASN A 130 -6.02 0.56 -13.99
C ASN A 130 -5.24 -0.08 -12.83
N PHE A 131 -5.08 -1.40 -12.83
CA PHE A 131 -4.35 -2.08 -11.78
C PHE A 131 -2.89 -2.30 -12.18
N VAL A 132 -1.96 -1.91 -11.31
CA VAL A 132 -0.52 -2.07 -11.53
C VAL A 132 0.06 -3.00 -10.48
N GLY A 133 0.44 -4.20 -10.92
CA GLY A 133 1.13 -5.19 -10.11
C GLY A 133 2.64 -4.98 -10.15
N VAL A 134 3.25 -4.71 -9.01
CA VAL A 134 4.71 -4.58 -8.93
C VAL A 134 5.35 -5.91 -8.56
N THR A 135 6.36 -6.31 -9.35
CA THR A 135 7.15 -7.52 -9.13
C THR A 135 8.59 -7.18 -8.73
N ARG A 136 9.28 -8.15 -8.18
CA ARG A 136 10.71 -8.07 -7.85
C ARG A 136 11.51 -8.82 -8.91
N PRO A 137 12.78 -8.44 -9.16
CA PRO A 137 13.69 -9.23 -10.00
C PRO A 137 13.73 -10.69 -9.53
N GLY A 138 13.56 -11.62 -10.47
CA GLY A 138 13.51 -13.05 -10.17
C GLY A 138 12.18 -13.60 -9.67
N TYR A 139 11.12 -12.78 -9.62
CA TYR A 139 9.76 -13.22 -9.35
C TYR A 139 9.00 -13.35 -10.66
N GLU A 140 8.73 -14.58 -11.05
CA GLU A 140 8.04 -14.90 -12.32
C GLU A 140 6.52 -14.87 -12.12
N LEU A 141 5.91 -13.70 -12.00
CA LEU A 141 4.48 -13.58 -12.25
C LEU A 141 4.28 -13.04 -13.67
N SER A 142 3.82 -13.89 -14.58
CA SER A 142 3.37 -13.47 -15.91
C SER A 142 1.87 -13.17 -15.90
N LYS A 143 1.40 -12.40 -16.91
CA LYS A 143 -0.04 -12.18 -17.08
C LYS A 143 -0.83 -13.49 -17.22
N ASP A 144 -0.21 -14.54 -17.75
CA ASP A 144 -0.82 -15.86 -17.91
C ASP A 144 -1.13 -16.56 -16.57
N MET A 145 -0.54 -16.10 -15.48
CA MET A 145 -0.86 -16.56 -14.10
C MET A 145 -2.04 -15.81 -13.48
N LEU A 146 -2.46 -14.70 -14.10
CA LEU A 146 -3.68 -14.00 -13.72
C LEU A 146 -4.89 -14.68 -14.37
N PRO A 147 -6.06 -14.69 -13.71
CA PRO A 147 -7.29 -15.16 -14.31
C PRO A 147 -7.55 -14.43 -15.63
N LEU A 148 -7.97 -15.16 -16.67
CA LEU A 148 -8.18 -14.60 -18.02
C LEU A 148 -9.13 -13.39 -17.99
N GLU A 149 -10.15 -13.46 -17.16
CA GLU A 149 -11.16 -12.43 -16.98
C GLU A 149 -10.57 -11.12 -16.41
N SER A 150 -9.47 -11.21 -15.68
CA SER A 150 -8.81 -10.05 -15.01
C SER A 150 -7.62 -9.48 -15.79
N GLN A 151 -7.17 -10.13 -16.88
CA GLN A 151 -5.97 -9.69 -17.61
C GLN A 151 -6.13 -8.34 -18.31
N ASN A 152 -7.37 -7.96 -18.66
CA ASN A 152 -7.68 -6.63 -19.16
C ASN A 152 -7.78 -5.64 -17.99
N GLY A 153 -6.98 -4.57 -18.02
CA GLY A 153 -6.94 -3.57 -16.94
C GLY A 153 -5.89 -3.84 -15.85
N ILE A 154 -5.09 -4.92 -16.00
CA ILE A 154 -3.94 -5.19 -15.12
C ILE A 154 -2.64 -5.09 -15.92
N GLU A 155 -1.70 -4.30 -15.39
CA GLU A 155 -0.33 -4.26 -15.87
C GLU A 155 0.62 -4.79 -14.79
N LEU A 156 1.58 -5.63 -15.22
CA LEU A 156 2.65 -6.14 -14.37
C LEU A 156 3.95 -5.43 -14.74
N ILE A 157 4.62 -4.87 -13.75
CA ILE A 157 5.90 -4.20 -13.95
C ILE A 157 6.95 -4.71 -12.98
N GLU A 158 8.15 -4.95 -13.48
CA GLU A 158 9.31 -5.19 -12.64
C GLU A 158 9.91 -3.85 -12.19
N ILE A 159 10.20 -3.75 -10.91
CA ILE A 159 10.80 -2.57 -10.28
C ILE A 159 12.09 -2.95 -9.56
N PRO A 160 12.99 -1.99 -9.27
CA PRO A 160 14.15 -2.20 -8.38
C PRO A 160 13.66 -2.49 -6.97
N ALA A 161 13.17 -3.71 -6.75
CA ALA A 161 12.50 -4.04 -5.50
C ALA A 161 13.50 -4.41 -4.41
N MET A 162 13.19 -3.95 -3.21
CA MET A 162 13.90 -4.30 -2.00
C MET A 162 13.20 -5.49 -1.32
N ALA A 163 13.97 -6.47 -0.86
CA ALA A 163 13.45 -7.60 -0.09
C ALA A 163 13.11 -7.16 1.35
N ILE A 164 12.15 -6.25 1.49
CA ILE A 164 11.68 -5.70 2.77
C ILE A 164 10.21 -6.09 2.93
N SER A 165 9.83 -6.53 4.13
CA SER A 165 8.44 -6.74 4.49
C SER A 165 8.11 -6.04 5.81
N SER A 166 6.86 -5.61 5.96
CA SER A 166 6.38 -5.06 7.25
C SER A 166 6.52 -6.08 8.38
N THR A 167 6.37 -7.37 8.11
CA THR A 167 6.55 -8.43 9.11
C THR A 167 7.99 -8.48 9.63
N ASP A 168 8.98 -8.50 8.72
CA ASP A 168 10.38 -8.47 9.12
C ASP A 168 10.71 -7.17 9.90
N CYS A 169 10.17 -6.03 9.49
CA CYS A 169 10.36 -4.77 10.22
C CYS A 169 9.81 -4.84 11.66
N ARG A 170 8.61 -5.43 11.87
CA ARG A 170 8.03 -5.59 13.21
C ARG A 170 8.83 -6.56 14.08
N GLU A 171 9.22 -7.71 13.53
CA GLU A 171 10.04 -8.70 14.23
C GLU A 171 11.37 -8.11 14.67
N ARG A 172 12.07 -7.42 13.77
CA ARG A 172 13.33 -6.71 14.07
C ARG A 172 13.16 -5.69 15.17
N ALA A 173 12.14 -4.83 15.07
CA ALA A 173 11.87 -3.82 16.08
C ALA A 173 11.58 -4.47 17.45
N GLY A 174 10.79 -5.54 17.49
CA GLY A 174 10.45 -6.29 18.70
C GLY A 174 11.64 -6.97 19.35
N GLU A 175 12.65 -7.35 18.57
CA GLU A 175 13.91 -7.95 19.05
C GLU A 175 15.02 -6.93 19.31
N GLY A 176 14.75 -5.64 19.15
CA GLY A 176 15.76 -4.59 19.29
C GLY A 176 16.81 -4.57 18.15
N LYS A 177 16.53 -5.26 17.03
CA LYS A 177 17.38 -5.24 15.84
C LYS A 177 17.17 -3.94 15.04
N PRO A 178 18.18 -3.47 14.28
CA PRO A 178 18.06 -2.24 13.52
C PRO A 178 17.01 -2.36 12.40
N VAL A 179 16.16 -1.34 12.27
CA VAL A 179 15.21 -1.14 11.17
C VAL A 179 15.59 0.07 10.31
N TRP A 180 16.74 0.71 10.61
CA TRP A 180 17.30 1.79 9.82
C TRP A 180 17.47 1.37 8.35
N TYR A 181 17.13 2.25 7.43
CA TYR A 181 17.16 2.03 5.98
C TYR A 181 16.16 0.99 5.45
N LEU A 182 15.53 0.19 6.30
CA LEU A 182 14.37 -0.61 5.91
C LEU A 182 13.11 0.25 5.86
N VAL A 183 12.98 1.15 6.84
CA VAL A 183 11.95 2.20 6.87
C VAL A 183 12.61 3.57 6.85
N PRO A 184 11.91 4.65 6.45
CA PRO A 184 12.44 6.01 6.54
C PRO A 184 12.83 6.40 7.96
N ASP A 185 13.84 7.26 8.11
CA ASP A 185 14.41 7.68 9.41
C ASP A 185 13.33 8.20 10.37
N GLY A 186 12.41 9.02 9.89
CA GLY A 186 11.30 9.53 10.69
C GLY A 186 10.37 8.43 11.20
N VAL A 187 10.22 7.34 10.44
CA VAL A 187 9.42 6.16 10.87
C VAL A 187 10.17 5.38 11.95
N VAL A 188 11.52 5.23 11.84
CA VAL A 188 12.33 4.63 12.91
C VAL A 188 12.13 5.37 14.22
N GLN A 189 12.24 6.72 14.16
CA GLN A 189 12.07 7.58 15.34
C GLN A 189 10.63 7.49 15.90
N TYR A 190 9.63 7.41 15.04
CA TYR A 190 8.23 7.27 15.43
C TYR A 190 7.97 5.94 16.16
N ILE A 191 8.48 4.83 15.63
CA ILE A 191 8.40 3.49 16.23
C ILE A 191 9.03 3.53 17.64
N ALA A 192 10.24 4.06 17.76
CA ALA A 192 10.95 4.14 19.03
C ALA A 192 10.22 5.02 20.05
N LYS A 193 9.77 6.22 19.62
CA LYS A 193 9.06 7.18 20.49
C LYS A 193 7.76 6.63 21.08
N ASN A 194 7.03 5.83 20.29
CA ASN A 194 5.72 5.29 20.68
C ASN A 194 5.80 3.84 21.17
N ASN A 195 7.03 3.30 21.33
CA ASN A 195 7.28 1.92 21.76
C ASN A 195 6.46 0.88 20.95
N LEU A 196 6.35 1.11 19.62
CA LEU A 196 5.65 0.20 18.74
C LEU A 196 6.50 -1.05 18.46
N TYR A 197 5.82 -2.18 18.37
CA TYR A 197 6.43 -3.49 18.09
C TYR A 197 7.42 -3.97 19.17
N GLY A 198 7.60 -3.23 20.25
CA GLY A 198 8.45 -3.59 21.37
C GLY A 198 7.95 -4.85 22.07
N PRO A 199 8.77 -5.45 22.97
CA PRO A 199 8.32 -6.59 23.76
C PRO A 199 7.07 -6.17 24.54
N ASN A 200 5.98 -6.89 24.30
CA ASN A 200 4.75 -6.70 25.07
C ASN A 200 5.08 -7.03 26.55
N PRO A 201 4.98 -6.06 27.49
CA PRO A 201 5.28 -6.31 28.88
C PRO A 201 4.40 -7.41 29.51
N ASP A 202 3.27 -7.73 28.87
CA ASP A 202 2.34 -8.78 29.31
C ASP A 202 2.58 -10.13 28.60
N LYS A 203 3.55 -10.21 27.68
CA LYS A 203 3.94 -11.48 27.03
C LYS A 203 5.18 -12.02 27.73
N PRO A 204 5.11 -13.19 28.41
CA PRO A 204 6.30 -13.79 29.01
C PRO A 204 7.34 -14.08 27.90
N LEU A 205 8.61 -13.81 28.25
CA LEU A 205 9.80 -14.13 27.44
C LEU A 205 9.84 -15.63 27.14
#